data_24e3a6a328429202747ce78c4403d375
#
_entry.id   24e3a6a328429202747ce78c4403d375
#
_cell.length_a   1.000
_cell.length_b   1.000
_cell.length_c   1.000
_cell.angle_alpha   90.00
_cell.angle_beta   90.00
_cell.angle_gamma   90.00
#
_symmetry.space_group_name_H-M   'P 1'
#
loop_
_entity.id
_entity.type
_entity.pdbx_description
1 polymer ?
#
loop_
_entity_poly.entity_id
_entity_poly.type
_entity_poly.pdbx_seq_one_letter_code
_entity_poly.pdbx_strand_id
1 'polypeptide(L)'
;MASLRRTRAAWQQIVSCMLVTLISAPLFGASPSLGIILPRGIQRGVETEVTFNGGRLDDAEEIFFYSPGFEVLSLEATASQVKVKVKVTENARLGEHVAQVRTRSGISEYKTFFVSPYANVDEVEPNSSFDEPQAIAMNVTVQGVVTNEDVDYYVVEAKAGQRISAEVEGMRLGTTQFDPYIAVLNSKRFELSADDDTPLVRQDAVASAVAPEDGKYYIMVRESSYGGNGNCRYRLHVGTFPRPTGVYPAGGKVGEAMQVKFLGDPSGELVRDITVPSEVLTEYGLEISDEGGVSPSPNTFMISENGNSLD
;
A
#
# COMPACT_ATOMS: atom_id res chain seq x y z
N MET A 1 3.42 78.14 -24.11
CA MET A 1 4.39 77.03 -24.26
C MET A 1 4.67 76.25 -22.98
N ALA A 2 4.34 76.73 -21.77
CA ALA A 2 4.62 76.02 -20.50
C ALA A 2 3.57 74.93 -20.16
N SER A 3 2.34 74.96 -20.68
CA SER A 3 1.29 73.99 -20.32
C SER A 3 1.45 72.61 -21.03
N LEU A 4 1.98 72.61 -22.27
CA LEU A 4 2.20 71.38 -23.03
C LEU A 4 3.36 70.51 -22.52
N ARG A 5 4.32 71.12 -21.80
CA ARG A 5 5.42 70.32 -21.20
C ARG A 5 5.03 69.58 -19.93
N ARG A 6 4.07 70.13 -19.15
CA ARG A 6 3.55 69.48 -17.93
C ARG A 6 2.68 68.26 -18.22
N THR A 7 1.92 68.28 -19.28
CA THR A 7 1.06 67.13 -19.67
C THR A 7 1.91 65.98 -20.24
N ARG A 8 2.98 66.21 -20.96
CA ARG A 8 3.87 65.14 -21.46
C ARG A 8 4.64 64.43 -20.32
N ALA A 9 5.09 65.18 -19.31
CA ALA A 9 5.77 64.59 -18.15
C ALA A 9 4.81 63.75 -17.30
N ALA A 10 3.55 64.20 -17.11
CA ALA A 10 2.55 63.43 -16.40
C ALA A 10 2.13 62.11 -17.13
N TRP A 11 2.03 62.17 -18.47
CA TRP A 11 1.74 60.96 -19.27
C TRP A 11 2.91 59.96 -19.25
N GLN A 12 4.16 60.43 -19.29
CA GLN A 12 5.32 59.54 -19.18
C GLN A 12 5.43 58.88 -17.81
N GLN A 13 5.06 59.58 -16.73
CA GLN A 13 5.03 58.99 -15.39
C GLN A 13 3.89 57.95 -15.21
N ILE A 14 2.72 58.22 -15.77
CA ILE A 14 1.60 57.27 -15.74
C ILE A 14 1.89 56.03 -16.57
N VAL A 15 2.48 56.15 -17.75
CA VAL A 15 2.87 55.02 -18.60
C VAL A 15 4.03 54.22 -17.93
N SER A 16 4.99 54.88 -17.27
CA SER A 16 6.04 54.23 -16.53
C SER A 16 5.54 53.47 -15.31
N CYS A 17 4.56 54.04 -14.54
CA CYS A 17 3.90 53.34 -13.44
C CYS A 17 3.04 52.15 -13.91
N MET A 18 2.31 52.29 -15.04
CA MET A 18 1.56 51.15 -15.60
C MET A 18 2.48 50.05 -16.12
N LEU A 19 3.65 50.38 -16.68
CA LEU A 19 4.60 49.33 -17.13
C LEU A 19 5.24 48.58 -15.97
N VAL A 20 5.49 49.26 -14.83
CA VAL A 20 6.05 48.63 -13.62
C VAL A 20 5.02 47.76 -12.90
N THR A 21 3.72 48.12 -12.93
CA THR A 21 2.66 47.30 -12.35
C THR A 21 2.31 46.07 -13.19
N LEU A 22 2.64 46.03 -14.47
CA LEU A 22 2.43 44.86 -15.34
C LEU A 22 3.53 43.78 -15.19
N ILE A 23 4.69 44.13 -14.55
CA ILE A 23 5.80 43.19 -14.36
C ILE A 23 5.71 42.46 -13.01
N SER A 24 4.84 42.88 -12.11
CA SER A 24 4.63 42.22 -10.81
C SER A 24 3.37 41.34 -10.78
N ALA A 25 3.06 40.63 -11.86
CA ALA A 25 2.18 39.47 -11.71
C ALA A 25 2.90 38.46 -10.80
N PRO A 26 2.35 38.10 -9.63
CA PRO A 26 2.96 37.04 -8.86
C PRO A 26 2.96 35.80 -9.76
N LEU A 27 4.14 35.33 -10.12
CA LEU A 27 4.32 33.98 -10.62
C LEU A 27 3.92 33.06 -9.45
N PHE A 28 2.66 32.75 -9.35
CA PHE A 28 2.22 31.59 -8.57
C PHE A 28 2.76 30.37 -9.31
N GLY A 29 3.94 29.93 -8.94
CA GLY A 29 4.44 28.62 -9.33
C GLY A 29 3.40 27.64 -8.83
N ALA A 30 2.62 27.05 -9.74
CA ALA A 30 1.69 26.00 -9.34
C ALA A 30 2.51 24.78 -8.95
N SER A 31 2.42 24.37 -7.68
CA SER A 31 3.11 23.19 -7.16
C SER A 31 2.75 21.95 -7.97
N PRO A 32 3.68 20.98 -8.07
CA PRO A 32 3.36 19.67 -8.63
C PRO A 32 2.23 19.01 -7.83
N SER A 33 1.44 18.16 -8.47
CA SER A 33 0.41 17.38 -7.81
C SER A 33 0.63 15.90 -8.08
N LEU A 34 0.44 15.05 -7.05
CA LEU A 34 0.54 13.60 -7.16
C LEU A 34 -0.84 12.98 -6.88
N GLY A 35 -1.42 12.31 -7.87
CA GLY A 35 -2.71 11.64 -7.78
C GLY A 35 -2.58 10.21 -7.25
N ILE A 36 -1.76 9.40 -7.89
CA ILE A 36 -1.61 7.96 -7.58
C ILE A 36 -0.22 7.44 -7.95
N ILE A 37 0.24 6.44 -7.21
CA ILE A 37 1.44 5.63 -7.51
C ILE A 37 0.97 4.27 -8.00
N LEU A 38 1.48 3.80 -9.14
CA LEU A 38 1.16 2.50 -9.73
C LEU A 38 2.43 1.70 -10.08
N PRO A 39 2.45 0.37 -9.82
CA PRO A 39 1.43 -0.39 -9.10
C PRO A 39 1.27 0.12 -7.66
N ARG A 40 0.14 -0.19 -7.00
CA ARG A 40 -0.12 0.23 -5.61
C ARG A 40 0.84 -0.40 -4.60
N GLY A 41 1.59 -1.39 -5.01
CA GLY A 41 2.65 -2.00 -4.21
C GLY A 41 3.62 -2.77 -5.07
N ILE A 42 4.80 -3.03 -4.50
CA ILE A 42 5.95 -3.61 -5.17
C ILE A 42 6.54 -4.74 -4.32
N GLN A 43 7.26 -5.64 -4.96
CA GLN A 43 7.90 -6.75 -4.28
C GLN A 43 9.21 -6.31 -3.62
N ARG A 44 9.49 -6.80 -2.42
CA ARG A 44 10.77 -6.66 -1.72
C ARG A 44 11.88 -7.42 -2.44
N GLY A 45 13.08 -6.88 -2.46
CA GLY A 45 14.27 -7.55 -3.01
C GLY A 45 14.41 -7.50 -4.53
N VAL A 46 13.52 -6.78 -5.25
CA VAL A 46 13.57 -6.75 -6.73
C VAL A 46 13.69 -5.32 -7.27
N GLU A 47 14.08 -5.25 -8.55
CA GLU A 47 13.96 -4.01 -9.33
C GLU A 47 12.61 -4.00 -10.04
N THR A 48 11.90 -2.87 -9.96
CA THR A 48 10.58 -2.72 -10.57
C THR A 48 10.40 -1.33 -11.15
N GLU A 49 9.50 -1.21 -12.11
CA GLU A 49 9.07 0.07 -12.65
C GLU A 49 7.86 0.57 -11.88
N VAL A 50 7.89 1.83 -11.46
CA VAL A 50 6.83 2.51 -10.72
C VAL A 50 6.50 3.81 -11.42
N THR A 51 5.22 4.10 -11.56
CA THR A 51 4.73 5.34 -12.15
C THR A 51 4.04 6.22 -11.11
N PHE A 52 4.45 7.47 -11.05
CA PHE A 52 3.86 8.52 -10.24
C PHE A 52 3.01 9.38 -11.15
N ASN A 53 1.69 9.25 -11.09
CA ASN A 53 0.75 9.95 -11.96
C ASN A 53 0.18 11.18 -11.27
N GLY A 54 0.19 12.32 -11.96
CA GLY A 54 -0.20 13.59 -11.37
C GLY A 54 -0.29 14.73 -12.38
N GLY A 55 0.14 15.89 -11.97
CA GLY A 55 0.19 17.06 -12.85
C GLY A 55 1.37 17.97 -12.52
N ARG A 56 1.90 18.67 -13.53
CA ARG A 56 3.06 19.58 -13.42
C ARG A 56 4.30 18.85 -12.90
N LEU A 57 4.59 17.70 -13.50
CA LEU A 57 5.68 16.81 -13.10
C LEU A 57 6.86 16.82 -14.08
N ASP A 58 6.81 17.62 -15.16
CA ASP A 58 7.79 17.65 -16.26
C ASP A 58 9.19 18.09 -15.84
N ASP A 59 9.32 18.77 -14.70
CA ASP A 59 10.58 19.19 -14.12
C ASP A 59 10.98 18.38 -12.86
N ALA A 60 10.48 17.14 -12.74
CA ALA A 60 10.81 16.26 -11.62
C ALA A 60 12.31 15.94 -11.57
N GLU A 61 12.88 16.00 -10.38
CA GLU A 61 14.31 15.78 -10.10
C GLU A 61 14.54 14.57 -9.20
N GLU A 62 13.56 14.24 -8.33
CA GLU A 62 13.74 13.24 -7.29
C GLU A 62 12.41 12.65 -6.81
N ILE A 63 12.46 11.41 -6.39
CA ILE A 63 11.40 10.78 -5.58
C ILE A 63 11.88 10.68 -4.14
N PHE A 64 11.16 11.30 -3.22
CA PHE A 64 11.38 11.12 -1.79
C PHE A 64 10.65 9.90 -1.29
N PHE A 65 11.40 8.91 -0.82
CA PHE A 65 10.91 7.82 -0.01
C PHE A 65 11.19 8.12 1.46
N TYR A 66 10.16 8.09 2.31
CA TYR A 66 10.28 8.42 3.74
C TYR A 66 10.84 7.27 4.59
N SER A 67 10.93 6.09 4.01
CA SER A 67 11.53 4.92 4.65
C SER A 67 12.79 4.50 3.90
N PRO A 68 13.78 3.90 4.58
CA PRO A 68 14.95 3.33 3.91
C PRO A 68 14.59 2.10 3.07
N GLY A 69 15.49 1.70 2.18
CA GLY A 69 15.34 0.48 1.39
C GLY A 69 14.95 0.70 -0.08
N PHE A 70 14.96 1.94 -0.57
CA PHE A 70 14.63 2.28 -1.94
C PHE A 70 15.80 2.99 -2.62
N GLU A 71 16.20 2.51 -3.80
CA GLU A 71 17.22 3.09 -4.65
C GLU A 71 16.61 3.42 -6.02
N VAL A 72 16.61 4.68 -6.40
CA VAL A 72 16.13 5.14 -7.72
C VAL A 72 17.24 4.94 -8.75
N LEU A 73 17.01 4.06 -9.71
CA LEU A 73 17.98 3.72 -10.76
C LEU A 73 17.84 4.60 -12.00
N SER A 74 16.60 5.00 -12.33
CA SER A 74 16.29 5.93 -13.41
C SER A 74 15.01 6.69 -13.14
N LEU A 75 14.89 7.89 -13.71
CA LEU A 75 13.72 8.75 -13.61
C LEU A 75 13.47 9.41 -14.97
N GLU A 76 12.26 9.26 -15.49
CA GLU A 76 11.77 9.91 -16.70
C GLU A 76 10.49 10.67 -16.39
N ALA A 77 10.44 11.96 -16.70
CA ALA A 77 9.34 12.83 -16.34
C ALA A 77 8.62 13.38 -17.57
N THR A 78 7.30 13.47 -17.45
CA THR A 78 6.39 14.22 -18.33
C THR A 78 5.52 15.12 -17.49
N ALA A 79 4.71 15.98 -18.10
CA ALA A 79 3.82 16.87 -17.35
C ALA A 79 2.79 16.14 -16.46
N SER A 80 2.42 14.89 -16.80
CA SER A 80 1.40 14.11 -16.09
C SER A 80 1.91 12.85 -15.40
N GLN A 81 3.16 12.48 -15.59
CA GLN A 81 3.71 11.22 -15.08
C GLN A 81 5.22 11.31 -14.86
N VAL A 82 5.69 10.72 -13.77
CA VAL A 82 7.09 10.36 -13.56
C VAL A 82 7.22 8.85 -13.53
N LYS A 83 8.01 8.29 -14.44
CA LYS A 83 8.32 6.88 -14.54
C LYS A 83 9.68 6.63 -13.91
N VAL A 84 9.73 5.70 -12.98
CA VAL A 84 10.91 5.45 -12.16
C VAL A 84 11.23 3.97 -12.15
N LYS A 85 12.48 3.61 -12.37
CA LYS A 85 12.97 2.28 -12.04
C LYS A 85 13.54 2.31 -10.64
N VAL A 86 12.95 1.52 -9.73
CA VAL A 86 13.30 1.46 -8.32
C VAL A 86 13.81 0.07 -7.98
N LYS A 87 14.93 0.00 -7.26
CA LYS A 87 15.38 -1.22 -6.59
C LYS A 87 14.94 -1.18 -5.14
N VAL A 88 14.19 -2.19 -4.73
CA VAL A 88 13.79 -2.39 -3.34
C VAL A 88 14.76 -3.36 -2.70
N THR A 89 15.36 -2.97 -1.58
CA THR A 89 16.32 -3.84 -0.88
C THR A 89 15.59 -4.99 -0.17
N GLU A 90 16.29 -6.08 0.11
CA GLU A 90 15.74 -7.22 0.85
C GLU A 90 15.40 -6.88 2.31
N ASN A 91 15.96 -5.80 2.84
CA ASN A 91 15.71 -5.32 4.20
C ASN A 91 14.64 -4.21 4.25
N ALA A 92 14.03 -3.85 3.12
CA ALA A 92 12.92 -2.90 3.12
C ALA A 92 11.79 -3.42 4.01
N ARG A 93 11.22 -2.54 4.85
CA ARG A 93 10.09 -2.89 5.70
C ARG A 93 8.90 -3.33 4.85
N LEU A 94 8.17 -4.34 5.27
CA LEU A 94 6.90 -4.73 4.66
C LEU A 94 5.76 -3.78 5.07
N GLY A 95 4.74 -3.72 4.24
CA GLY A 95 3.55 -2.90 4.47
C GLY A 95 3.62 -1.51 3.85
N GLU A 96 2.98 -0.54 4.48
CA GLU A 96 2.75 0.81 3.97
C GLU A 96 4.02 1.67 3.96
N HIS A 97 4.25 2.39 2.86
CA HIS A 97 5.30 3.38 2.67
C HIS A 97 4.73 4.66 2.07
N VAL A 98 5.47 5.74 2.22
CA VAL A 98 5.08 7.06 1.73
C VAL A 98 6.14 7.57 0.76
N ALA A 99 5.69 8.17 -0.36
CA ALA A 99 6.55 8.86 -1.30
C ALA A 99 5.95 10.17 -1.81
N GLN A 100 6.81 11.07 -2.25
CA GLN A 100 6.50 12.35 -2.90
C GLN A 100 7.39 12.55 -4.12
N VAL A 101 6.93 13.37 -5.06
CA VAL A 101 7.75 13.84 -6.18
C VAL A 101 8.26 15.24 -5.85
N ARG A 102 9.60 15.41 -5.88
CA ARG A 102 10.24 16.72 -5.85
C ARG A 102 10.51 17.17 -7.28
N THR A 103 10.04 18.36 -7.61
CA THR A 103 10.32 19.06 -8.86
C THR A 103 11.08 20.35 -8.56
N ARG A 104 11.57 21.04 -9.58
CA ARG A 104 12.20 22.37 -9.42
C ARG A 104 11.21 23.42 -8.90
N SER A 105 9.92 23.23 -9.21
CA SER A 105 8.85 24.15 -8.82
C SER A 105 8.26 23.87 -7.43
N GLY A 106 8.56 22.73 -6.80
CA GLY A 106 8.09 22.38 -5.47
C GLY A 106 8.04 20.88 -5.18
N ILE A 107 7.30 20.51 -4.15
CA ILE A 107 7.10 19.12 -3.71
C ILE A 107 5.60 18.82 -3.81
N SER A 108 5.25 17.62 -4.32
CA SER A 108 3.86 17.16 -4.43
C SER A 108 3.25 16.81 -3.06
N GLU A 109 1.95 16.51 -3.05
CA GLU A 109 1.35 15.77 -1.93
C GLU A 109 2.03 14.40 -1.80
N TYR A 110 2.03 13.85 -0.57
CA TYR A 110 2.46 12.47 -0.37
C TYR A 110 1.39 11.48 -0.82
N LYS A 111 1.83 10.31 -1.28
CA LYS A 111 0.97 9.16 -1.55
C LYS A 111 1.57 7.92 -0.93
N THR A 112 0.68 7.03 -0.50
CA THR A 112 1.06 5.72 0.01
C THR A 112 1.22 4.71 -1.11
N PHE A 113 2.07 3.74 -0.87
CA PHE A 113 2.23 2.51 -1.65
C PHE A 113 2.74 1.42 -0.71
N PHE A 114 2.75 0.17 -1.14
CA PHE A 114 3.06 -0.95 -0.27
C PHE A 114 4.27 -1.75 -0.76
N VAL A 115 4.97 -2.37 0.18
CA VAL A 115 5.99 -3.38 -0.09
C VAL A 115 5.52 -4.72 0.47
N SER A 116 5.54 -5.76 -0.37
CA SER A 116 5.17 -7.13 0.02
C SER A 116 6.27 -8.11 -0.33
N PRO A 117 6.29 -9.32 0.28
CA PRO A 117 7.29 -10.32 -0.03
C PRO A 117 7.05 -11.02 -1.37
N TYR A 118 5.85 -10.89 -1.96
CA TYR A 118 5.39 -11.68 -3.09
C TYR A 118 5.35 -10.91 -4.39
N ALA A 119 5.54 -11.65 -5.50
CA ALA A 119 5.44 -11.10 -6.85
C ALA A 119 4.01 -10.62 -7.14
N ASN A 120 3.90 -9.49 -7.83
CA ASN A 120 2.62 -8.99 -8.30
C ASN A 120 2.13 -9.81 -9.50
N VAL A 121 0.82 -10.06 -9.52
CA VAL A 121 0.06 -10.65 -10.62
C VAL A 121 -1.12 -9.74 -10.91
N ASP A 122 -1.36 -9.43 -12.16
CA ASP A 122 -2.52 -8.62 -12.52
C ASP A 122 -3.79 -9.49 -12.52
N GLU A 123 -4.88 -8.89 -12.10
CA GLU A 123 -6.21 -9.42 -12.30
C GLU A 123 -6.51 -9.58 -13.79
N VAL A 124 -7.23 -10.63 -14.14
CA VAL A 124 -7.65 -10.94 -15.50
C VAL A 124 -9.16 -11.19 -15.51
N GLU A 125 -9.88 -10.27 -16.10
CA GLU A 125 -11.32 -10.36 -16.29
C GLU A 125 -11.71 -11.12 -17.59
N PRO A 126 -12.85 -11.84 -17.60
CA PRO A 126 -13.81 -11.98 -16.49
C PRO A 126 -13.38 -13.04 -15.46
N ASN A 127 -13.55 -12.73 -14.17
CA ASN A 127 -13.31 -13.64 -13.04
C ASN A 127 -14.46 -13.57 -12.00
N SER A 128 -15.57 -12.91 -12.37
CA SER A 128 -16.72 -12.64 -11.48
C SER A 128 -17.65 -13.85 -11.28
N SER A 129 -17.23 -15.05 -11.69
CA SER A 129 -17.98 -16.29 -11.51
C SER A 129 -17.16 -17.35 -10.80
N PHE A 130 -17.78 -18.02 -9.81
CA PHE A 130 -17.16 -19.17 -9.15
C PHE A 130 -16.76 -20.29 -10.12
N ASP A 131 -17.49 -20.43 -11.21
CA ASP A 131 -17.26 -21.48 -12.21
C ASP A 131 -16.16 -21.09 -13.22
N GLU A 132 -15.79 -19.80 -13.27
CA GLU A 132 -14.76 -19.24 -14.18
C GLU A 132 -13.75 -18.37 -13.39
N PRO A 133 -13.13 -18.88 -12.31
CA PRO A 133 -12.19 -18.12 -11.49
C PRO A 133 -10.85 -17.95 -12.19
N GLN A 134 -10.14 -16.87 -11.90
CA GLN A 134 -8.74 -16.75 -12.30
C GLN A 134 -7.87 -17.73 -11.52
N ALA A 135 -7.13 -18.60 -12.22
CA ALA A 135 -6.14 -19.47 -11.57
C ALA A 135 -4.86 -18.69 -11.22
N ILE A 136 -4.44 -18.77 -9.96
CA ILE A 136 -3.22 -18.13 -9.47
C ILE A 136 -2.32 -19.14 -8.73
N ALA A 137 -1.04 -18.81 -8.62
CA ALA A 137 -0.12 -19.58 -7.79
C ALA A 137 -0.27 -19.20 -6.30
N MET A 138 0.23 -20.06 -5.42
CA MET A 138 0.43 -19.67 -4.01
C MET A 138 1.59 -18.67 -3.89
N ASN A 139 1.56 -17.85 -2.84
CA ASN A 139 2.56 -16.83 -2.52
C ASN A 139 2.71 -15.77 -3.62
N VAL A 140 1.58 -15.21 -4.03
CA VAL A 140 1.48 -14.08 -4.96
C VAL A 140 0.66 -12.94 -4.37
N THR A 141 0.78 -11.77 -5.00
CA THR A 141 -0.04 -10.58 -4.72
C THR A 141 -0.80 -10.19 -5.98
N VAL A 142 -2.11 -10.37 -5.99
CA VAL A 142 -2.96 -9.92 -7.10
C VAL A 142 -3.24 -8.43 -6.97
N GLN A 143 -3.17 -7.71 -8.10
CA GLN A 143 -3.55 -6.30 -8.21
C GLN A 143 -4.90 -6.24 -8.91
N GLY A 144 -5.97 -5.92 -8.20
CA GLY A 144 -7.32 -5.95 -8.75
C GLY A 144 -8.14 -4.67 -8.52
N VAL A 145 -9.35 -4.66 -9.08
CA VAL A 145 -10.31 -3.55 -8.99
C VAL A 145 -11.72 -4.10 -8.89
N VAL A 146 -12.40 -3.88 -7.79
CA VAL A 146 -13.83 -4.23 -7.65
C VAL A 146 -14.70 -3.13 -8.26
N THR A 147 -15.48 -3.46 -9.27
CA THR A 147 -16.49 -2.57 -9.84
C THR A 147 -17.85 -2.74 -9.17
N ASN A 148 -18.90 -2.06 -9.64
CA ASN A 148 -20.22 -2.15 -9.02
C ASN A 148 -20.84 -3.55 -9.21
N GLU A 149 -21.32 -4.15 -8.14
CA GLU A 149 -21.91 -5.50 -8.08
C GLU A 149 -20.92 -6.62 -8.49
N ASP A 150 -19.62 -6.35 -8.41
CA ASP A 150 -18.56 -7.25 -8.81
C ASP A 150 -18.11 -8.16 -7.66
N VAL A 151 -17.71 -9.38 -8.01
CA VAL A 151 -17.21 -10.38 -7.07
C VAL A 151 -16.09 -11.16 -7.74
N ASP A 152 -14.87 -10.94 -7.33
CA ASP A 152 -13.70 -11.58 -7.93
C ASP A 152 -13.44 -12.95 -7.32
N TYR A 153 -13.24 -13.95 -8.16
CA TYR A 153 -12.89 -15.30 -7.73
C TYR A 153 -11.50 -15.69 -8.26
N TYR A 154 -10.67 -16.16 -7.34
CA TYR A 154 -9.37 -16.74 -7.61
C TYR A 154 -9.34 -18.19 -7.17
N VAL A 155 -8.66 -19.06 -7.91
CA VAL A 155 -8.53 -20.47 -7.55
C VAL A 155 -7.08 -20.85 -7.35
N VAL A 156 -6.84 -21.60 -6.27
CA VAL A 156 -5.55 -22.20 -5.91
C VAL A 156 -5.72 -23.69 -5.65
N GLU A 157 -4.63 -24.46 -5.73
CA GLU A 157 -4.60 -25.86 -5.32
C GLU A 157 -3.88 -25.99 -3.97
N ALA A 158 -4.42 -26.79 -3.07
CA ALA A 158 -3.80 -27.07 -1.78
C ALA A 158 -3.92 -28.55 -1.41
N LYS A 159 -3.00 -29.02 -0.58
CA LYS A 159 -2.98 -30.34 0.01
C LYS A 159 -3.66 -30.36 1.37
N ALA A 160 -4.20 -31.50 1.76
CA ALA A 160 -4.74 -31.70 3.11
C ALA A 160 -3.72 -31.30 4.17
N GLY A 161 -4.14 -30.51 5.14
CA GLY A 161 -3.30 -29.95 6.19
C GLY A 161 -2.50 -28.71 5.80
N GLN A 162 -2.52 -28.28 4.54
CA GLN A 162 -1.84 -27.07 4.10
C GLN A 162 -2.66 -25.82 4.47
N ARG A 163 -1.99 -24.80 4.99
CA ARG A 163 -2.60 -23.49 5.24
C ARG A 163 -2.89 -22.77 3.93
N ILE A 164 -4.02 -22.10 3.89
CA ILE A 164 -4.42 -21.16 2.84
C ILE A 164 -4.70 -19.84 3.54
N SER A 165 -3.85 -18.85 3.32
CA SER A 165 -4.02 -17.51 3.86
C SER A 165 -4.30 -16.54 2.73
N ALA A 166 -5.26 -15.66 2.96
CA ALA A 166 -5.59 -14.58 2.06
C ALA A 166 -5.73 -13.28 2.88
N GLU A 167 -5.06 -12.22 2.43
CA GLU A 167 -5.13 -10.88 3.02
C GLU A 167 -5.38 -9.88 1.91
N VAL A 168 -6.41 -9.04 2.07
CA VAL A 168 -6.70 -7.95 1.15
C VAL A 168 -6.25 -6.62 1.74
N GLU A 169 -5.61 -5.80 0.93
CA GLU A 169 -5.34 -4.39 1.17
C GLU A 169 -6.25 -3.59 0.25
N GLY A 170 -7.28 -2.96 0.78
CA GLY A 170 -8.27 -2.17 0.06
C GLY A 170 -8.40 -0.78 0.68
N MET A 171 -8.97 -0.68 1.88
CA MET A 171 -9.10 0.58 2.63
C MET A 171 -7.73 1.22 2.91
N ARG A 172 -6.74 0.42 3.30
CA ARG A 172 -5.37 0.87 3.58
C ARG A 172 -4.67 1.50 2.36
N LEU A 173 -5.07 1.15 1.13
CA LEU A 173 -4.50 1.77 -0.06
C LEU A 173 -4.80 3.28 -0.14
N GLY A 174 -5.84 3.76 0.55
CA GLY A 174 -6.19 5.18 0.58
C GLY A 174 -6.59 5.76 -0.80
N THR A 175 -7.04 4.91 -1.72
CA THR A 175 -7.45 5.33 -3.07
C THR A 175 -8.87 5.86 -3.05
N THR A 176 -9.76 5.12 -2.40
CA THR A 176 -11.16 5.45 -2.17
C THR A 176 -11.65 4.73 -0.92
N GLN A 177 -12.85 5.04 -0.46
CA GLN A 177 -13.51 4.25 0.56
C GLN A 177 -13.96 2.94 -0.10
N PHE A 178 -13.25 1.88 0.19
CA PHE A 178 -13.47 0.52 -0.28
C PHE A 178 -13.35 -0.42 0.90
N ASP A 179 -14.46 -1.02 1.29
CA ASP A 179 -14.61 -1.92 2.43
C ASP A 179 -14.63 -3.37 1.93
N PRO A 180 -13.47 -4.07 1.93
CA PRO A 180 -13.37 -5.37 1.30
C PRO A 180 -13.90 -6.48 2.20
N TYR A 181 -14.71 -7.37 1.63
CA TYR A 181 -15.03 -8.68 2.16
C TYR A 181 -14.18 -9.73 1.46
N ILE A 182 -13.62 -10.67 2.23
CA ILE A 182 -12.84 -11.80 1.71
C ILE A 182 -13.35 -13.13 2.26
N ALA A 183 -13.32 -14.19 1.44
CA ALA A 183 -13.62 -15.54 1.89
C ALA A 183 -12.72 -16.59 1.23
N VAL A 184 -12.35 -17.62 2.00
CA VAL A 184 -11.75 -18.87 1.51
C VAL A 184 -12.85 -19.92 1.43
N LEU A 185 -13.12 -20.41 0.21
CA LEU A 185 -14.19 -21.36 -0.07
C LEU A 185 -13.61 -22.70 -0.51
N ASN A 186 -14.32 -23.80 -0.22
CA ASN A 186 -14.02 -25.09 -0.84
C ASN A 186 -14.70 -25.26 -2.20
N SER A 187 -14.44 -26.37 -2.88
CA SER A 187 -15.02 -26.72 -4.19
C SER A 187 -16.57 -26.87 -4.19
N LYS A 188 -17.19 -26.92 -3.02
CA LYS A 188 -18.65 -26.99 -2.85
C LYS A 188 -19.25 -25.64 -2.47
N ARG A 189 -18.48 -24.55 -2.56
CA ARG A 189 -18.85 -23.18 -2.19
C ARG A 189 -19.14 -22.97 -0.70
N PHE A 190 -18.66 -23.88 0.18
CA PHE A 190 -18.73 -23.62 1.62
C PHE A 190 -17.56 -22.75 2.05
N GLU A 191 -17.85 -21.74 2.84
CA GLU A 191 -16.85 -20.88 3.47
C GLU A 191 -16.10 -21.67 4.56
N LEU A 192 -14.77 -21.70 4.46
CA LEU A 192 -13.88 -22.22 5.49
C LEU A 192 -13.43 -21.12 6.44
N SER A 193 -13.30 -19.90 5.92
CA SER A 193 -12.97 -18.69 6.66
C SER A 193 -13.45 -17.49 5.85
N ALA A 194 -13.96 -16.47 6.51
CA ALA A 194 -14.37 -15.20 5.90
C ALA A 194 -14.25 -14.07 6.92
N ASP A 195 -14.01 -12.87 6.44
CA ASP A 195 -13.94 -11.66 7.25
C ASP A 195 -14.18 -10.41 6.37
N ASP A 196 -14.55 -9.29 7.02
CA ASP A 196 -14.66 -7.96 6.38
C ASP A 196 -13.96 -6.86 7.20
N ASP A 197 -13.71 -7.08 8.48
CA ASP A 197 -13.12 -6.11 9.41
C ASP A 197 -12.11 -6.77 10.35
N THR A 198 -10.98 -7.24 9.83
CA THR A 198 -9.97 -7.85 10.69
C THR A 198 -9.32 -6.82 11.61
N PRO A 199 -9.30 -7.02 12.92
CA PRO A 199 -8.60 -6.15 13.86
C PRO A 199 -7.14 -5.92 13.45
N LEU A 200 -6.64 -4.69 13.65
CA LEU A 200 -5.27 -4.24 13.38
C LEU A 200 -4.91 -4.05 11.90
N VAL A 201 -5.81 -4.27 10.95
CA VAL A 201 -5.59 -3.99 9.51
C VAL A 201 -6.53 -2.91 8.94
N ARG A 202 -7.05 -2.02 9.79
CA ARG A 202 -7.83 -0.82 9.43
C ARG A 202 -9.03 -1.12 8.52
N GLN A 203 -9.90 -2.03 8.89
CA GLN A 203 -11.08 -2.44 8.10
C GLN A 203 -10.74 -3.16 6.78
N ASP A 204 -9.52 -3.58 6.57
CA ASP A 204 -9.20 -4.59 5.57
C ASP A 204 -9.42 -5.97 6.15
N ALA A 205 -9.45 -6.99 5.29
CA ALA A 205 -9.88 -8.31 5.71
C ALA A 205 -8.79 -9.38 5.52
N VAL A 206 -8.82 -10.38 6.42
CA VAL A 206 -7.95 -11.56 6.40
C VAL A 206 -8.81 -12.81 6.55
N ALA A 207 -8.70 -13.75 5.61
CA ALA A 207 -9.30 -15.06 5.72
C ALA A 207 -8.20 -16.12 5.67
N SER A 208 -8.17 -17.03 6.65
CA SER A 208 -7.15 -18.07 6.71
C SER A 208 -7.74 -19.37 7.20
N ALA A 209 -7.43 -20.50 6.54
CA ALA A 209 -7.94 -21.81 6.85
C ALA A 209 -6.87 -22.89 6.62
N VAL A 210 -7.06 -24.06 7.23
CA VAL A 210 -6.31 -25.27 6.90
C VAL A 210 -7.15 -26.09 5.94
N ALA A 211 -6.56 -26.49 4.80
CA ALA A 211 -7.23 -27.32 3.80
C ALA A 211 -7.61 -28.70 4.40
N PRO A 212 -8.90 -29.07 4.47
CA PRO A 212 -9.32 -30.36 5.04
C PRO A 212 -8.98 -31.56 4.13
N GLU A 213 -8.82 -31.35 2.84
CA GLU A 213 -8.54 -32.36 1.83
C GLU A 213 -7.68 -31.81 0.67
N ASP A 214 -7.12 -32.68 -0.15
CA ASP A 214 -6.46 -32.26 -1.41
C ASP A 214 -7.50 -31.72 -2.37
N GLY A 215 -7.23 -30.54 -2.96
CA GLY A 215 -8.17 -30.01 -3.95
C GLY A 215 -8.01 -28.54 -4.27
N LYS A 216 -9.03 -28.03 -4.95
CA LYS A 216 -9.15 -26.62 -5.33
C LYS A 216 -9.87 -25.84 -4.22
N TYR A 217 -9.33 -24.66 -3.93
CA TYR A 217 -9.89 -23.69 -3.01
C TYR A 217 -10.01 -22.36 -3.72
N TYR A 218 -11.02 -21.61 -3.34
CA TYR A 218 -11.39 -20.38 -4.02
C TYR A 218 -11.26 -19.23 -3.03
N ILE A 219 -10.65 -18.15 -3.48
CA ILE A 219 -10.61 -16.90 -2.74
C ILE A 219 -11.60 -15.95 -3.40
N MET A 220 -12.56 -15.45 -2.63
CA MET A 220 -13.56 -14.51 -3.08
C MET A 220 -13.25 -13.13 -2.50
N VAL A 221 -13.26 -12.10 -3.33
CA VAL A 221 -13.10 -10.70 -2.92
C VAL A 221 -14.28 -9.91 -3.48
N ARG A 222 -14.87 -9.04 -2.68
CA ARG A 222 -15.91 -8.10 -3.09
C ARG A 222 -15.94 -6.89 -2.15
N GLU A 223 -16.66 -5.87 -2.49
CA GLU A 223 -17.02 -4.83 -1.53
C GLU A 223 -18.14 -5.34 -0.60
N SER A 224 -18.07 -5.02 0.70
CA SER A 224 -18.99 -5.53 1.74
C SER A 224 -20.47 -5.37 1.40
N SER A 225 -20.84 -4.24 0.78
CA SER A 225 -22.22 -3.91 0.39
C SER A 225 -22.51 -4.09 -1.11
N TYR A 226 -21.62 -4.78 -1.84
CA TYR A 226 -21.69 -4.94 -3.30
C TYR A 226 -21.61 -3.62 -4.08
N GLY A 227 -21.05 -2.57 -3.48
CA GLY A 227 -20.65 -1.36 -4.15
C GLY A 227 -19.39 -1.58 -4.99
N GLY A 228 -18.84 -0.49 -5.49
CA GLY A 228 -17.56 -0.51 -6.19
C GLY A 228 -17.49 0.49 -7.33
N ASN A 229 -16.29 0.71 -7.82
CA ASN A 229 -16.00 1.58 -8.98
C ASN A 229 -14.54 1.41 -9.38
N GLY A 230 -14.12 2.01 -10.49
CA GLY A 230 -12.74 1.89 -11.01
C GLY A 230 -11.62 2.41 -10.09
N ASN A 231 -11.95 3.00 -8.92
CA ASN A 231 -10.98 3.40 -7.89
C ASN A 231 -10.95 2.42 -6.70
N CYS A 232 -11.86 1.45 -6.61
CA CYS A 232 -11.85 0.39 -5.60
C CYS A 232 -10.77 -0.64 -5.92
N ARG A 233 -9.53 -0.16 -5.92
CA ARG A 233 -8.35 -0.98 -6.14
C ARG A 233 -8.02 -1.78 -4.89
N TYR A 234 -7.55 -3.00 -5.10
CA TYR A 234 -7.05 -3.82 -3.99
C TYR A 234 -5.74 -4.52 -4.36
N ARG A 235 -5.06 -4.98 -3.32
CA ARG A 235 -3.97 -5.94 -3.39
C ARG A 235 -4.35 -7.14 -2.55
N LEU A 236 -4.44 -8.29 -3.19
CA LEU A 236 -4.79 -9.55 -2.55
C LEU A 236 -3.56 -10.45 -2.46
N HIS A 237 -3.10 -10.71 -1.25
CA HIS A 237 -2.05 -11.67 -0.96
C HIS A 237 -2.67 -13.05 -0.75
N VAL A 238 -2.27 -14.03 -1.54
CA VAL A 238 -2.75 -15.42 -1.40
C VAL A 238 -1.55 -16.34 -1.28
N GLY A 239 -1.53 -17.19 -0.26
CA GLY A 239 -0.40 -18.09 -0.07
C GLY A 239 -0.56 -19.05 1.10
N THR A 240 0.59 -19.66 1.46
CA THR A 240 0.70 -20.58 2.60
C THR A 240 1.36 -19.94 3.81
N PHE A 241 1.59 -18.63 3.76
CA PHE A 241 2.25 -17.86 4.80
C PHE A 241 1.44 -17.84 6.12
N PRO A 242 2.12 -17.71 7.28
CA PRO A 242 1.43 -17.49 8.55
C PRO A 242 0.72 -16.15 8.55
N ARG A 243 -0.54 -16.15 8.99
CA ARG A 243 -1.30 -14.91 9.09
C ARG A 243 -2.01 -14.81 10.45
N PRO A 244 -1.25 -14.58 11.53
CA PRO A 244 -1.82 -14.27 12.82
C PRO A 244 -2.50 -12.90 12.81
N THR A 245 -3.55 -12.78 13.62
CA THR A 245 -4.35 -11.55 13.78
C THR A 245 -3.99 -10.78 15.03
N GLY A 246 -3.05 -11.28 15.85
CA GLY A 246 -2.59 -10.59 17.06
C GLY A 246 -1.27 -11.12 17.58
N VAL A 247 -0.66 -10.37 18.49
CA VAL A 247 0.57 -10.74 19.18
C VAL A 247 0.44 -10.50 20.69
N TYR A 248 0.99 -11.41 21.51
CA TYR A 248 1.00 -11.28 22.97
C TYR A 248 2.36 -11.60 23.57
N PRO A 249 2.90 -10.75 24.45
CA PRO A 249 2.40 -9.39 24.77
C PRO A 249 2.40 -8.48 23.55
N ALA A 250 1.51 -7.49 23.53
CA ALA A 250 1.36 -6.56 22.41
C ALA A 250 2.42 -5.44 22.38
N GLY A 251 3.41 -5.50 23.28
CA GLY A 251 4.50 -4.54 23.39
C GLY A 251 5.59 -5.01 24.34
N GLY A 252 6.69 -4.24 24.41
CA GLY A 252 7.82 -4.51 25.28
C GLY A 252 8.65 -3.27 25.58
N LYS A 253 9.57 -3.41 26.52
CA LYS A 253 10.53 -2.36 26.89
C LYS A 253 11.66 -2.27 25.86
N VAL A 254 12.16 -1.07 25.60
CA VAL A 254 13.34 -0.85 24.77
C VAL A 254 14.50 -1.77 25.17
N GLY A 255 15.08 -2.48 24.20
CA GLY A 255 16.21 -3.40 24.40
C GLY A 255 15.89 -4.71 25.13
N GLU A 256 14.63 -4.96 25.48
CA GLU A 256 14.24 -6.20 26.19
C GLU A 256 14.30 -7.41 25.28
N ALA A 257 14.88 -8.50 25.79
CA ALA A 257 14.76 -9.81 25.15
C ALA A 257 13.55 -10.55 25.75
N MET A 258 12.60 -10.93 24.91
CA MET A 258 11.36 -11.52 25.36
C MET A 258 10.80 -12.52 24.36
N GLN A 259 9.90 -13.37 24.83
CA GLN A 259 9.14 -14.27 24.00
C GLN A 259 7.78 -13.67 23.67
N VAL A 260 7.39 -13.73 22.40
CA VAL A 260 6.08 -13.32 21.93
C VAL A 260 5.33 -14.48 21.29
N LYS A 261 4.02 -14.49 21.46
CA LYS A 261 3.10 -15.44 20.85
C LYS A 261 2.31 -14.72 19.77
N PHE A 262 2.25 -15.29 18.59
CA PHE A 262 1.37 -14.84 17.52
C PHE A 262 0.11 -15.71 17.55
N LEU A 263 -1.04 -15.07 17.61
CA LEU A 263 -2.35 -15.66 17.84
C LEU A 263 -3.24 -15.51 16.61
N GLY A 264 -4.20 -16.43 16.44
CA GLY A 264 -5.23 -16.35 15.39
C GLY A 264 -4.83 -17.02 14.06
N ASP A 265 -3.64 -17.61 13.95
CA ASP A 265 -3.30 -18.44 12.79
C ASP A 265 -4.04 -19.78 12.86
N PRO A 266 -4.67 -20.26 11.76
CA PRO A 266 -5.44 -21.51 11.78
C PRO A 266 -4.59 -22.76 12.01
N SER A 267 -3.25 -22.67 11.80
CA SER A 267 -2.32 -23.76 12.10
C SER A 267 -1.88 -23.79 13.57
N GLY A 268 -2.35 -22.85 14.38
CA GLY A 268 -2.08 -22.75 15.81
C GLY A 268 -1.16 -21.59 16.19
N GLU A 269 -0.82 -21.52 17.48
CA GLU A 269 0.05 -20.47 18.01
C GLU A 269 1.49 -20.60 17.46
N LEU A 270 2.05 -19.48 17.05
CA LEU A 270 3.46 -19.36 16.69
C LEU A 270 4.19 -18.59 17.79
N VAL A 271 5.32 -19.14 18.27
CA VAL A 271 6.10 -18.52 19.35
C VAL A 271 7.46 -18.10 18.81
N ARG A 272 7.91 -16.88 19.14
CA ARG A 272 9.20 -16.35 18.73
C ARG A 272 9.89 -15.63 19.88
N ASP A 273 11.18 -15.80 19.97
CA ASP A 273 12.06 -14.98 20.82
C ASP A 273 12.45 -13.75 20.00
N ILE A 274 12.27 -12.56 20.57
CA ILE A 274 12.58 -11.28 19.95
C ILE A 274 13.48 -10.45 20.86
N THR A 275 14.20 -9.49 20.27
CA THR A 275 14.82 -8.40 20.99
C THR A 275 14.12 -7.11 20.55
N VAL A 276 13.47 -6.43 21.49
CA VAL A 276 12.80 -5.15 21.25
C VAL A 276 13.86 -4.12 20.82
N PRO A 277 13.61 -3.27 19.81
CA PRO A 277 14.52 -2.19 19.42
C PRO A 277 14.99 -1.35 20.61
N SER A 278 16.22 -0.82 20.53
CA SER A 278 16.83 -0.01 21.58
C SER A 278 16.31 1.43 21.68
N GLU A 279 15.38 1.79 20.81
CA GLU A 279 14.74 3.11 20.76
C GLU A 279 13.22 2.96 20.61
N VAL A 280 12.48 3.97 21.07
CA VAL A 280 11.02 4.02 20.90
C VAL A 280 10.72 4.38 19.45
N LEU A 281 10.04 3.47 18.76
CA LEU A 281 9.52 3.67 17.42
C LEU A 281 7.99 3.85 17.48
N THR A 282 7.48 4.89 16.85
CA THR A 282 6.03 5.18 16.83
C THR A 282 5.22 4.15 16.04
N GLU A 283 5.86 3.56 15.03
CA GLU A 283 5.28 2.48 14.23
C GLU A 283 6.30 1.35 14.14
N TYR A 284 6.04 0.27 14.83
CA TYR A 284 6.84 -0.93 14.79
C TYR A 284 5.95 -2.15 14.66
N GLY A 285 6.32 -3.05 13.76
CA GLY A 285 5.60 -4.30 13.53
C GLY A 285 6.54 -5.49 13.48
N LEU A 286 6.08 -6.59 14.04
CA LEU A 286 6.81 -7.86 14.02
C LEU A 286 6.45 -8.62 12.74
N GLU A 287 7.44 -8.85 11.89
CA GLU A 287 7.32 -9.79 10.77
C GLU A 287 7.31 -11.22 11.30
N ILE A 288 6.46 -12.06 10.72
CA ILE A 288 6.43 -13.50 11.03
C ILE A 288 6.58 -14.31 9.75
N SER A 289 7.36 -15.37 9.83
CA SER A 289 7.59 -16.32 8.74
C SER A 289 7.69 -17.74 9.26
N ASP A 290 7.34 -18.69 8.40
CA ASP A 290 7.60 -20.12 8.58
C ASP A 290 7.92 -20.77 7.21
N GLU A 291 7.85 -22.09 7.11
CA GLU A 291 8.09 -22.83 5.87
C GLU A 291 7.10 -22.43 4.74
N GLY A 292 5.92 -21.91 5.09
CA GLY A 292 4.90 -21.45 4.17
C GLY A 292 5.17 -20.06 3.56
N GLY A 293 6.11 -19.29 4.12
CA GLY A 293 6.48 -17.97 3.64
C GLY A 293 6.47 -16.89 4.71
N VAL A 294 6.42 -15.64 4.28
CA VAL A 294 6.43 -14.43 5.14
C VAL A 294 5.05 -13.78 5.11
N SER A 295 4.51 -13.41 6.27
CA SER A 295 3.28 -12.62 6.36
C SER A 295 3.43 -11.31 5.58
N PRO A 296 2.49 -10.93 4.70
CA PRO A 296 2.61 -9.73 3.89
C PRO A 296 2.53 -8.44 4.71
N SER A 297 1.82 -8.47 5.84
CA SER A 297 1.72 -7.36 6.78
C SER A 297 2.30 -7.74 8.13
N PRO A 298 3.13 -6.88 8.74
CA PRO A 298 3.64 -7.11 10.08
C PRO A 298 2.54 -6.95 11.13
N ASN A 299 2.72 -7.61 12.27
CA ASN A 299 1.83 -7.46 13.43
C ASN A 299 2.29 -6.27 14.29
N THR A 300 1.39 -5.34 14.56
CA THR A 300 1.70 -4.16 15.37
C THR A 300 2.22 -4.55 16.75
N PHE A 301 3.30 -3.91 17.19
CA PHE A 301 3.94 -4.13 18.47
C PHE A 301 4.37 -2.79 19.08
N MET A 302 3.98 -2.52 20.32
CA MET A 302 4.26 -1.25 20.99
C MET A 302 5.63 -1.30 21.69
N ILE A 303 6.42 -0.25 21.52
CA ILE A 303 7.71 -0.10 22.20
C ILE A 303 7.60 1.02 23.22
N SER A 304 8.01 0.77 24.45
CA SER A 304 7.94 1.71 25.56
C SER A 304 9.25 1.73 26.36
N GLU A 305 9.63 2.89 26.90
CA GLU A 305 10.75 3.00 27.85
C GLU A 305 10.46 2.27 29.16
N ASN A 306 9.20 2.18 29.57
CA ASN A 306 8.78 1.66 30.87
C ASN A 306 8.38 0.17 30.86
N GLY A 307 8.28 -0.44 29.66
CA GLY A 307 7.78 -1.82 29.52
C GLY A 307 6.26 -1.91 29.64
N ASN A 308 5.76 -3.15 29.65
CA ASN A 308 4.35 -3.44 29.90
C ASN A 308 4.09 -3.46 31.42
N SER A 309 3.15 -2.66 31.91
CA SER A 309 2.59 -2.93 33.23
C SER A 309 1.51 -4.00 33.07
N LEU A 310 1.73 -5.14 33.66
CA LEU A 310 0.74 -6.22 33.82
C LEU A 310 -0.04 -5.99 35.13
N ASP A 311 -0.67 -4.83 35.27
CA ASP A 311 -1.54 -4.53 36.40
C ASP A 311 -3.00 -4.78 36.04
#